data_eafb5b922a718497a88ecc6bcefbe6bf
#
_entry.id   eafb5b922a718497a88ecc6bcefbe6bf
#
_cell.length_a   1.000
_cell.length_b   1.000
_cell.length_c   1.000
_cell.angle_alpha   90.00
_cell.angle_beta   90.00
_cell.angle_gamma   90.00
#
_symmetry.space_group_name_H-M   'P 1'
#
loop_
_entity.id
_entity.type
_entity.pdbx_description
1 polymer ?
#
loop_
_entity_poly.entity_id
_entity_poly.type
_entity_poly.pdbx_seq_one_letter_code
_entity_poly.pdbx_strand_id
1 'polypeptide(L)'
;MHRKKMAEKIIAETSARHVHLSAEHIEILFGKGHTLTHKKDLSQPGQFACEERVTVEGPKSALKNVIILGPARPATQVEISLTDARSLGIVAPIKESGDIAGSASVKLIGPAGEVVIEEGAIAAKRHIHLTPEAAVEQGVADKEIVMVKLDTARPLIFDDVVCRVSEKFAPAFHMDTDEANAAAASGTVYCEIIKK
;
A
#
# COMPACT_ATOMS: atom_id res chain seq x y z
N MET A 1 33.16 -23.98 -11.32
CA MET A 1 32.46 -22.68 -11.40
C MET A 1 30.98 -22.94 -11.08
N HIS A 2 30.54 -22.66 -9.87
CA HIS A 2 29.09 -22.72 -9.52
C HIS A 2 28.41 -21.51 -10.19
N ARG A 3 27.57 -21.76 -11.18
CA ARG A 3 26.66 -20.74 -11.67
C ARG A 3 25.77 -20.32 -10.45
N LYS A 4 25.98 -19.12 -9.93
CA LYS A 4 25.08 -18.51 -8.97
C LYS A 4 23.70 -18.49 -9.64
N LYS A 5 22.76 -19.31 -9.14
CA LYS A 5 21.38 -19.29 -9.60
C LYS A 5 20.92 -17.83 -9.46
N MET A 6 20.56 -17.18 -10.55
CA MET A 6 20.02 -15.82 -10.46
C MET A 6 18.75 -15.91 -9.66
N ALA A 7 18.66 -15.09 -8.62
CA ALA A 7 17.43 -14.99 -7.82
C ALA A 7 16.26 -14.63 -8.73
N GLU A 8 15.08 -15.15 -8.42
CA GLU A 8 13.87 -14.87 -9.18
C GLU A 8 13.57 -13.37 -9.17
N LYS A 9 13.20 -12.83 -10.32
CA LYS A 9 12.83 -11.41 -10.42
C LYS A 9 11.55 -11.16 -9.68
N ILE A 10 11.55 -10.15 -8.81
CA ILE A 10 10.41 -9.75 -8.01
C ILE A 10 9.64 -8.66 -8.76
N ILE A 11 8.32 -8.78 -8.81
CA ILE A 11 7.46 -7.77 -9.43
C ILE A 11 7.44 -6.50 -8.58
N ALA A 12 7.44 -5.33 -9.23
CA ALA A 12 7.22 -4.05 -8.58
C ALA A 12 5.79 -3.57 -8.88
N GLU A 13 5.04 -3.27 -7.84
CA GLU A 13 3.64 -2.90 -7.91
C GLU A 13 3.41 -1.49 -7.36
N THR A 14 2.57 -0.74 -8.07
CA THR A 14 2.12 0.57 -7.58
C THR A 14 0.91 0.37 -6.69
N SER A 15 1.06 0.68 -5.40
CA SER A 15 -0.04 0.80 -4.46
C SER A 15 -0.62 2.22 -4.54
N ALA A 16 -1.60 2.41 -5.43
CA ALA A 16 -2.31 3.69 -5.54
C ALA A 16 -3.15 3.93 -4.27
N ARG A 17 -3.62 5.18 -4.10
CA ARG A 17 -4.46 5.55 -2.96
C ARG A 17 -5.62 4.58 -2.74
N HIS A 18 -5.82 4.19 -1.49
CA HIS A 18 -6.89 3.27 -1.10
C HIS A 18 -7.25 3.40 0.38
N VAL A 19 -8.33 2.75 0.77
CA VAL A 19 -8.83 2.73 2.15
C VAL A 19 -9.03 1.29 2.59
N HIS A 20 -8.58 0.98 3.80
CA HIS A 20 -8.99 -0.19 4.55
C HIS A 20 -9.99 0.24 5.62
N LEU A 21 -11.12 -0.44 5.73
CA LEU A 21 -12.18 -0.08 6.67
C LEU A 21 -12.29 -1.08 7.82
N SER A 22 -12.64 -0.58 9.00
CA SER A 22 -13.17 -1.41 10.08
C SER A 22 -14.62 -1.81 9.78
N ALA A 23 -15.09 -2.89 10.41
CA ALA A 23 -16.48 -3.34 10.24
C ALA A 23 -17.48 -2.25 10.64
N GLU A 24 -17.20 -1.50 11.71
CA GLU A 24 -18.02 -0.37 12.15
C GLU A 24 -18.12 0.71 11.07
N HIS A 25 -17.01 1.12 10.49
CA HIS A 25 -16.99 2.17 9.48
C HIS A 25 -17.61 1.71 8.14
N ILE A 26 -17.58 0.41 7.84
CA ILE A 26 -18.33 -0.15 6.70
C ILE A 26 -19.83 0.11 6.90
N GLU A 27 -20.39 -0.18 8.08
CA GLU A 27 -21.81 0.06 8.35
C GLU A 27 -22.19 1.54 8.34
N ILE A 28 -21.32 2.42 8.86
CA ILE A 28 -21.56 3.87 8.82
C ILE A 28 -21.61 4.39 7.39
N LEU A 29 -20.64 3.98 6.57
CA LEU A 29 -20.45 4.52 5.21
C LEU A 29 -21.41 3.90 4.17
N PHE A 30 -21.81 2.65 4.35
CA PHE A 30 -22.59 1.89 3.35
C PHE A 30 -23.95 1.40 3.88
N GLY A 31 -24.21 1.52 5.16
CA GLY A 31 -25.46 1.09 5.80
C GLY A 31 -25.29 -0.17 6.65
N LYS A 32 -26.17 -0.31 7.62
CA LYS A 32 -26.15 -1.42 8.59
C LYS A 32 -26.21 -2.78 7.89
N GLY A 33 -25.32 -3.67 8.28
CA GLY A 33 -25.21 -5.03 7.72
C GLY A 33 -24.59 -5.12 6.34
N HIS A 34 -24.06 -4.00 5.81
CA HIS A 34 -23.34 -4.02 4.52
C HIS A 34 -22.07 -4.87 4.62
N THR A 35 -21.82 -5.65 3.58
CA THR A 35 -20.58 -6.41 3.40
C THR A 35 -19.86 -5.94 2.14
N LEU A 36 -18.54 -5.83 2.21
CA LEU A 36 -17.73 -5.41 1.06
C LEU A 36 -17.87 -6.39 -0.11
N THR A 37 -18.15 -5.86 -1.29
CA THR A 37 -18.32 -6.62 -2.52
C THR A 37 -16.98 -6.86 -3.20
N HIS A 38 -16.60 -8.12 -3.32
CA HIS A 38 -15.37 -8.50 -4.02
C HIS A 38 -15.46 -8.15 -5.51
N LYS A 39 -14.48 -7.40 -6.00
CA LYS A 39 -14.34 -7.04 -7.41
C LYS A 39 -13.20 -7.80 -8.09
N LYS A 40 -12.01 -7.80 -7.47
CA LYS A 40 -10.80 -8.38 -8.06
C LYS A 40 -9.80 -8.73 -6.97
N ASP A 41 -9.19 -9.92 -7.05
CA ASP A 41 -8.07 -10.29 -6.19
C ASP A 41 -6.86 -9.38 -6.43
N LEU A 42 -6.13 -9.11 -5.36
CA LEU A 42 -4.82 -8.46 -5.41
C LEU A 42 -3.71 -9.51 -5.45
N SER A 43 -2.48 -9.07 -5.70
CA SER A 43 -1.30 -9.94 -5.70
C SER A 43 -1.05 -10.59 -4.34
N GLN A 44 -1.40 -9.89 -3.26
CA GLN A 44 -1.24 -10.41 -1.90
C GLN A 44 -2.41 -11.33 -1.54
N PRO A 45 -2.14 -12.59 -1.15
CA PRO A 45 -3.18 -13.58 -0.86
C PRO A 45 -4.20 -13.09 0.18
N GLY A 46 -5.48 -13.31 -0.10
CA GLY A 46 -6.60 -12.94 0.77
C GLY A 46 -6.97 -11.46 0.75
N GLN A 47 -6.27 -10.63 0.00
CA GLN A 47 -6.63 -9.23 -0.22
C GLN A 47 -7.32 -9.05 -1.57
N PHE A 48 -8.29 -8.15 -1.62
CA PHE A 48 -9.06 -7.88 -2.83
C PHE A 48 -9.49 -6.41 -2.92
N ALA A 49 -9.63 -5.93 -4.14
CA ALA A 49 -10.27 -4.66 -4.43
C ALA A 49 -11.79 -4.83 -4.35
N CYS A 50 -12.48 -3.87 -3.73
CA CYS A 50 -13.94 -3.86 -3.60
C CYS A 50 -14.61 -3.07 -4.73
N GLU A 51 -15.91 -3.28 -4.93
CA GLU A 51 -16.72 -2.41 -5.79
C GLU A 51 -16.97 -1.05 -5.15
N GLU A 52 -17.05 -1.01 -3.83
CA GLU A 52 -17.33 0.20 -3.04
C GLU A 52 -16.22 1.24 -3.19
N ARG A 53 -16.66 2.49 -3.12
CA ARG A 53 -15.81 3.68 -3.19
C ARG A 53 -16.22 4.67 -2.13
N VAL A 54 -15.24 5.41 -1.65
CA VAL A 54 -15.44 6.53 -0.73
C VAL A 54 -14.80 7.80 -1.26
N THR A 55 -15.23 8.92 -0.71
CA THR A 55 -14.51 10.19 -0.81
C THR A 55 -13.67 10.36 0.45
N VAL A 56 -12.41 10.71 0.29
CA VAL A 56 -11.50 11.10 1.37
C VAL A 56 -11.41 12.61 1.35
N GLU A 57 -11.88 13.27 2.40
CA GLU A 57 -11.91 14.73 2.50
C GLU A 57 -10.90 15.20 3.55
N GLY A 58 -10.11 16.17 3.17
CA GLY A 58 -9.19 16.92 4.03
C GLY A 58 -9.57 18.39 4.10
N PRO A 59 -8.79 19.21 4.82
CA PRO A 59 -9.11 20.64 5.03
C PRO A 59 -9.17 21.49 3.75
N LYS A 60 -8.43 21.11 2.69
CA LYS A 60 -8.35 21.90 1.45
C LYS A 60 -9.17 21.33 0.31
N SER A 61 -9.27 20.03 0.21
CA SER A 61 -9.93 19.37 -0.93
C SER A 61 -10.36 17.94 -0.58
N ALA A 62 -10.92 17.25 -1.57
CA ALA A 62 -11.37 15.88 -1.42
C ALA A 62 -10.92 15.00 -2.60
N LEU A 63 -10.51 13.78 -2.30
CA LEU A 63 -10.22 12.73 -3.27
C LEU A 63 -11.46 11.86 -3.43
N LYS A 64 -12.07 11.90 -4.61
CA LYS A 64 -13.27 11.13 -4.94
C LYS A 64 -12.93 9.74 -5.49
N ASN A 65 -13.90 8.82 -5.38
CA ASN A 65 -13.79 7.47 -5.94
C ASN A 65 -12.59 6.66 -5.44
N VAL A 66 -12.18 6.88 -4.20
CA VAL A 66 -11.08 6.14 -3.60
C VAL A 66 -11.53 4.70 -3.36
N ILE A 67 -10.72 3.75 -3.83
CA ILE A 67 -11.02 2.32 -3.75
C ILE A 67 -10.88 1.81 -2.32
N ILE A 68 -11.75 0.87 -1.96
CA ILE A 68 -11.64 0.12 -0.72
C ILE A 68 -10.96 -1.21 -1.01
N LEU A 69 -10.02 -1.59 -0.16
CA LEU A 69 -9.38 -2.89 -0.17
C LEU A 69 -9.87 -3.71 1.02
N GLY A 70 -10.38 -4.88 0.70
CA GLY A 70 -10.82 -5.87 1.67
C GLY A 70 -9.75 -6.92 1.99
N PRO A 71 -10.00 -7.72 3.02
CA PRO A 71 -11.14 -7.72 3.92
C PRO A 71 -11.14 -6.55 4.93
N ALA A 72 -12.21 -6.44 5.74
CA ALA A 72 -12.27 -5.49 6.86
C ALA A 72 -11.09 -5.69 7.81
N ARG A 73 -10.58 -4.59 8.36
CA ARG A 73 -9.45 -4.58 9.31
C ARG A 73 -9.93 -4.16 10.72
N PRO A 74 -9.13 -4.41 11.77
CA PRO A 74 -9.46 -3.93 13.12
C PRO A 74 -9.60 -2.41 13.23
N ALA A 75 -8.83 -1.64 12.43
CA ALA A 75 -8.87 -0.19 12.38
C ALA A 75 -8.93 0.30 10.93
N THR A 76 -9.59 1.42 10.72
CA THR A 76 -9.63 2.10 9.41
C THR A 76 -8.30 2.80 9.13
N GLN A 77 -7.80 2.64 7.92
CA GLN A 77 -6.56 3.23 7.44
C GLN A 77 -6.72 3.75 6.03
N VAL A 78 -6.18 4.92 5.76
CA VAL A 78 -6.12 5.55 4.43
C VAL A 78 -4.66 5.62 4.01
N GLU A 79 -4.32 4.97 2.92
CA GLU A 79 -2.99 5.04 2.31
C GLU A 79 -3.05 5.97 1.10
N ILE A 80 -2.22 7.00 1.12
CA ILE A 80 -2.15 8.04 0.09
C ILE A 80 -0.70 8.40 -0.21
N SER A 81 -0.46 8.99 -1.36
CA SER A 81 0.86 9.56 -1.67
C SER A 81 1.06 10.90 -0.94
N LEU A 82 2.30 11.37 -0.87
CA LEU A 82 2.60 12.70 -0.32
C LEU A 82 2.00 13.83 -1.17
N THR A 83 1.86 13.62 -2.49
CA THR A 83 1.14 14.56 -3.38
C THR A 83 -0.35 14.61 -3.03
N ASP A 84 -0.98 13.47 -2.76
CA ASP A 84 -2.37 13.43 -2.30
C ASP A 84 -2.55 14.14 -0.96
N ALA A 85 -1.68 13.86 0.01
CA ALA A 85 -1.69 14.50 1.32
C ALA A 85 -1.62 16.03 1.20
N ARG A 86 -0.71 16.52 0.34
CA ARG A 86 -0.57 17.96 0.07
C ARG A 86 -1.85 18.54 -0.55
N SER A 87 -2.49 17.83 -1.47
CA SER A 87 -3.73 18.27 -2.09
C SER A 87 -4.89 18.32 -1.09
N LEU A 88 -4.98 17.35 -0.20
CA LEU A 88 -5.95 17.33 0.91
C LEU A 88 -5.68 18.41 1.96
N GLY A 89 -4.46 18.92 2.05
CA GLY A 89 -4.03 19.90 3.05
C GLY A 89 -3.68 19.30 4.39
N ILE A 90 -3.22 18.05 4.40
CA ILE A 90 -2.76 17.32 5.59
C ILE A 90 -1.28 16.96 5.49
N VAL A 91 -0.68 16.60 6.60
CA VAL A 91 0.66 16.03 6.69
C VAL A 91 0.53 14.55 7.05
N ALA A 92 0.57 13.68 6.06
CA ALA A 92 0.56 12.24 6.27
C ALA A 92 1.98 11.76 6.63
N PRO A 93 2.20 11.15 7.80
CA PRO A 93 3.50 10.58 8.14
C PRO A 93 3.78 9.34 7.29
N ILE A 94 5.06 9.11 7.01
CA ILE A 94 5.50 7.86 6.37
C ILE A 94 5.54 6.78 7.45
N LYS A 95 4.70 5.76 7.30
CA LYS A 95 4.55 4.67 8.28
C LYS A 95 4.35 3.32 7.61
N GLU A 96 4.70 2.24 8.31
CA GLU A 96 4.31 0.91 7.85
C GLU A 96 2.79 0.73 7.93
N SER A 97 2.20 0.09 6.91
CA SER A 97 0.77 -0.26 6.92
C SER A 97 0.42 -1.07 8.18
N GLY A 98 -0.60 -0.61 8.90
CA GLY A 98 -1.02 -1.12 10.19
C GLY A 98 -0.60 -0.26 11.39
N ASP A 99 0.42 0.60 11.24
CA ASP A 99 0.82 1.58 12.27
C ASP A 99 0.17 2.93 11.96
N ILE A 100 -0.94 3.22 12.62
CA ILE A 100 -1.70 4.47 12.42
C ILE A 100 -1.56 5.47 13.57
N ALA A 101 -0.87 5.13 14.65
CA ALA A 101 -0.73 6.01 15.80
C ALA A 101 0.00 7.31 15.41
N GLY A 102 -0.56 8.47 15.78
CA GLY A 102 0.00 9.79 15.42
C GLY A 102 -0.09 10.13 13.93
N SER A 103 -0.93 9.43 13.16
CA SER A 103 -1.18 9.74 11.75
C SER A 103 -2.19 10.86 11.56
N ALA A 104 -2.42 11.29 10.31
CA ALA A 104 -3.27 12.43 10.03
C ALA A 104 -4.76 12.08 10.10
N SER A 105 -5.57 13.07 10.51
CA SER A 105 -7.02 13.00 10.48
C SER A 105 -7.54 13.27 9.07
N VAL A 106 -8.59 12.54 8.68
CA VAL A 106 -9.38 12.78 7.45
C VAL A 106 -10.83 12.39 7.68
N LYS A 107 -11.72 12.92 6.84
CA LYS A 107 -13.13 12.50 6.81
C LYS A 107 -13.35 11.55 5.64
N LEU A 108 -14.04 10.45 5.88
CA LEU A 108 -14.52 9.53 4.86
C LEU A 108 -16.01 9.77 4.64
N ILE A 109 -16.42 9.81 3.36
CA ILE A 109 -17.81 9.99 2.94
C ILE A 109 -18.19 8.83 2.03
N GLY A 110 -19.21 8.10 2.44
CA GLY A 110 -19.85 7.02 1.68
C GLY A 110 -21.29 7.35 1.29
N PRO A 111 -22.00 6.47 0.61
CA PRO A 111 -23.36 6.71 0.15
C PRO A 111 -24.40 6.78 1.29
N ALA A 112 -24.14 6.16 2.44
CA ALA A 112 -25.09 6.12 3.57
C ALA A 112 -24.70 7.04 4.72
N GLY A 113 -23.47 7.54 4.78
CA GLY A 113 -23.01 8.40 5.86
C GLY A 113 -21.58 8.83 5.74
N GLU A 114 -21.08 9.49 6.76
CA GLU A 114 -19.72 9.97 6.85
C GLU A 114 -19.10 9.68 8.22
N VAL A 115 -17.78 9.59 8.28
CA VAL A 115 -17.05 9.40 9.53
C VAL A 115 -15.73 10.17 9.50
N VAL A 116 -15.39 10.81 10.59
CA VAL A 116 -14.07 11.41 10.80
C VAL A 116 -13.19 10.38 11.50
N ILE A 117 -12.05 10.09 10.91
CA ILE A 117 -10.98 9.31 11.55
C ILE A 117 -9.91 10.27 12.03
N GLU A 118 -9.73 10.33 13.36
CA GLU A 118 -8.75 11.25 13.98
C GLU A 118 -7.31 10.84 13.65
N GLU A 119 -7.05 9.54 13.59
CA GLU A 119 -5.79 8.93 13.18
C GLU A 119 -6.07 7.82 12.17
N GLY A 120 -5.43 7.83 11.01
CA GLY A 120 -5.64 6.80 9.99
C GLY A 120 -5.01 7.11 8.63
N ALA A 121 -4.71 8.36 8.30
CA ALA A 121 -4.12 8.71 7.02
C ALA A 121 -2.57 8.71 7.09
N ILE A 122 -1.96 7.85 6.30
CA ILE A 122 -0.50 7.65 6.20
C ILE A 122 -0.04 7.69 4.75
N ALA A 123 1.24 8.03 4.53
CA ALA A 123 1.96 7.61 3.35
C ALA A 123 2.65 6.28 3.67
N ALA A 124 2.22 5.21 3.02
CA ALA A 124 2.74 3.89 3.34
C ALA A 124 4.25 3.80 3.02
N LYS A 125 5.05 3.36 4.00
CA LYS A 125 6.47 3.12 3.78
C LYS A 125 6.63 2.04 2.70
N ARG A 126 7.47 2.32 1.70
CA ARG A 126 7.79 1.34 0.66
C ARG A 126 8.38 0.07 1.28
N HIS A 127 7.94 -1.06 0.81
CA HIS A 127 8.32 -2.34 1.37
C HIS A 127 8.30 -3.44 0.32
N ILE A 128 8.98 -4.53 0.61
CA ILE A 128 8.96 -5.71 -0.22
C ILE A 128 8.40 -6.89 0.59
N HIS A 129 7.34 -7.49 0.10
CA HIS A 129 6.81 -8.74 0.64
C HIS A 129 7.61 -9.91 0.08
N LEU A 130 7.93 -10.86 0.92
CA LEU A 130 8.64 -12.09 0.56
C LEU A 130 8.06 -13.27 1.32
N THR A 131 8.06 -14.43 0.68
CA THR A 131 7.94 -15.70 1.43
C THR A 131 9.27 -16.00 2.12
N PRO A 132 9.31 -16.90 3.13
CA PRO A 132 10.57 -17.34 3.72
C PRO A 132 11.56 -17.88 2.69
N GLU A 133 11.10 -18.64 1.69
CA GLU A 133 11.92 -19.19 0.62
C GLU A 133 12.52 -18.08 -0.24
N ALA A 134 11.68 -17.13 -0.66
CA ALA A 134 12.12 -15.99 -1.46
C ALA A 134 13.13 -15.12 -0.69
N ALA A 135 12.93 -14.92 0.61
CA ALA A 135 13.87 -14.18 1.46
C ALA A 135 15.25 -14.87 1.49
N VAL A 136 15.28 -16.19 1.64
CA VAL A 136 16.53 -16.98 1.57
C VAL A 136 17.19 -16.88 0.21
N GLU A 137 16.44 -16.99 -0.90
CA GLU A 137 16.97 -16.86 -2.26
C GLU A 137 17.56 -15.47 -2.53
N GLN A 138 16.92 -14.42 -2.01
CA GLN A 138 17.38 -13.03 -2.09
C GLN A 138 18.50 -12.72 -1.06
N GLY A 139 18.68 -13.60 -0.07
CA GLY A 139 19.67 -13.43 0.99
C GLY A 139 19.35 -12.31 1.95
N VAL A 140 18.09 -12.07 2.24
CA VAL A 140 17.58 -11.03 3.16
C VAL A 140 16.76 -11.63 4.29
N ALA A 141 16.57 -10.85 5.35
CA ALA A 141 15.80 -11.25 6.55
C ALA A 141 14.56 -10.35 6.72
N ASP A 142 13.63 -10.81 7.57
CA ASP A 142 12.50 -9.99 7.99
C ASP A 142 12.99 -8.71 8.69
N LYS A 143 12.35 -7.56 8.34
CA LYS A 143 12.71 -6.21 8.82
C LYS A 143 14.08 -5.70 8.37
N GLU A 144 14.82 -6.44 7.56
CA GLU A 144 16.04 -5.91 6.93
C GLU A 144 15.70 -4.72 6.03
N ILE A 145 16.53 -3.69 6.10
CA ILE A 145 16.42 -2.51 5.23
C ILE A 145 17.38 -2.67 4.06
N VAL A 146 16.81 -2.63 2.88
CA VAL A 146 17.54 -2.83 1.61
C VAL A 146 17.33 -1.65 0.66
N MET A 147 18.07 -1.65 -0.44
CA MET A 147 17.76 -0.83 -1.60
C MET A 147 17.06 -1.70 -2.66
N VAL A 148 16.21 -1.06 -3.47
CA VAL A 148 15.53 -1.72 -4.59
C VAL A 148 15.73 -0.91 -5.85
N LYS A 149 16.29 -1.55 -6.88
CA LYS A 149 16.50 -0.96 -8.20
C LYS A 149 15.36 -1.32 -9.14
N LEU A 150 14.84 -0.33 -9.83
CA LEU A 150 13.94 -0.47 -10.97
C LEU A 150 14.68 -0.10 -12.26
N ASP A 151 14.62 -0.99 -13.26
CA ASP A 151 15.21 -0.78 -14.58
C ASP A 151 14.11 -0.47 -15.59
N THR A 152 13.72 0.80 -15.64
CA THR A 152 12.63 1.35 -16.45
C THR A 152 13.17 2.41 -17.42
N ALA A 153 12.28 3.11 -18.13
CA ALA A 153 12.68 4.25 -18.95
C ALA A 153 13.28 5.42 -18.13
N ARG A 154 13.05 5.43 -16.80
CA ARG A 154 13.63 6.38 -15.85
C ARG A 154 14.19 5.60 -14.65
N PRO A 155 15.35 4.93 -14.81
CA PRO A 155 15.89 4.03 -13.80
C PRO A 155 16.08 4.73 -12.45
N LEU A 156 15.73 4.04 -11.38
CA LEU A 156 15.81 4.58 -10.03
C LEU A 156 16.18 3.49 -9.03
N ILE A 157 16.95 3.86 -8.01
CA ILE A 157 17.21 3.02 -6.85
C ILE A 157 16.49 3.66 -5.67
N PHE A 158 15.55 2.93 -5.10
CA PHE A 158 14.89 3.29 -3.85
C PHE A 158 15.72 2.79 -2.68
N ASP A 159 16.06 3.68 -1.77
CA ASP A 159 16.65 3.32 -0.48
C ASP A 159 15.56 3.14 0.59
N ASP A 160 15.93 2.69 1.77
CA ASP A 160 15.05 2.54 2.94
C ASP A 160 13.80 1.69 2.64
N VAL A 161 13.99 0.57 1.94
CA VAL A 161 12.93 -0.41 1.66
C VAL A 161 12.94 -1.48 2.75
N VAL A 162 11.82 -1.65 3.45
CA VAL A 162 11.72 -2.68 4.50
C VAL A 162 11.31 -4.03 3.92
N CYS A 163 12.07 -5.08 4.23
CA CYS A 163 11.68 -6.46 3.93
C CYS A 163 10.62 -6.93 4.93
N ARG A 164 9.54 -7.52 4.44
CA ARG A 164 8.47 -8.12 5.23
C ARG A 164 8.35 -9.59 4.82
N VAL A 165 8.68 -10.49 5.72
CA VAL A 165 8.73 -11.94 5.43
C VAL A 165 7.61 -12.68 6.13
N SER A 166 6.81 -13.42 5.39
CA SER A 166 5.73 -14.26 5.93
C SER A 166 5.31 -15.32 4.92
N GLU A 167 4.94 -16.50 5.37
CA GLU A 167 4.31 -17.55 4.56
C GLU A 167 2.99 -17.12 3.91
N LYS A 168 2.38 -16.04 4.43
CA LYS A 168 1.11 -15.49 3.93
C LYS A 168 1.29 -14.50 2.78
N PHE A 169 2.53 -14.15 2.43
CA PHE A 169 2.81 -13.15 1.41
C PHE A 169 3.10 -13.79 0.05
N ALA A 170 2.95 -12.98 -0.99
CA ALA A 170 3.51 -13.24 -2.33
C ALA A 170 4.64 -12.23 -2.59
N PRO A 171 5.75 -12.64 -3.24
CA PRO A 171 6.88 -11.75 -3.50
C PRO A 171 6.48 -10.57 -4.38
N ALA A 172 6.53 -9.36 -3.83
CA ALA A 172 6.28 -8.11 -4.54
C ALA A 172 6.87 -6.90 -3.80
N PHE A 173 7.45 -5.98 -4.55
CA PHE A 173 7.84 -4.66 -4.05
C PHE A 173 6.68 -3.68 -4.23
N HIS A 174 6.29 -3.02 -3.15
CA HIS A 174 5.20 -2.04 -3.14
C HIS A 174 5.75 -0.63 -2.94
N MET A 175 5.32 0.26 -3.82
CA MET A 175 5.62 1.69 -3.81
C MET A 175 4.33 2.47 -4.06
N ASP A 176 4.29 3.73 -3.65
CA ASP A 176 3.13 4.59 -3.91
C ASP A 176 3.14 5.18 -5.33
N THR A 177 2.13 5.98 -5.65
CA THR A 177 2.00 6.60 -6.99
C THR A 177 3.09 7.63 -7.26
N ASP A 178 3.55 8.40 -6.26
CA ASP A 178 4.63 9.39 -6.44
C ASP A 178 5.96 8.68 -6.75
N GLU A 179 6.25 7.59 -6.04
CA GLU A 179 7.42 6.76 -6.25
C GLU A 179 7.40 6.06 -7.61
N ALA A 180 6.25 5.49 -7.99
CA ALA A 180 6.08 4.88 -9.30
C ALA A 180 6.27 5.89 -10.45
N ASN A 181 5.73 7.10 -10.31
CA ASN A 181 5.93 8.17 -11.28
C ASN A 181 7.39 8.64 -11.34
N ALA A 182 8.08 8.72 -10.20
CA ALA A 182 9.50 9.06 -10.15
C ALA A 182 10.35 8.08 -10.94
N ALA A 183 10.01 6.80 -10.88
CA ALA A 183 10.69 5.72 -11.60
C ALA A 183 10.12 5.43 -13.00
N ALA A 184 9.10 6.16 -13.47
CA ALA A 184 8.34 5.84 -14.69
C ALA A 184 7.89 4.35 -14.74
N ALA A 185 7.51 3.80 -13.57
CA ALA A 185 7.06 2.43 -13.44
C ALA A 185 5.61 2.31 -13.93
N SER A 186 5.41 1.66 -15.07
CA SER A 186 4.09 1.41 -15.67
C SER A 186 4.02 0.01 -16.26
N GLY A 187 2.83 -0.61 -16.21
CA GLY A 187 2.67 -1.98 -16.65
C GLY A 187 3.39 -2.98 -15.74
N THR A 188 3.91 -4.05 -16.32
CA THR A 188 4.68 -5.06 -15.58
C THR A 188 6.14 -4.62 -15.46
N VAL A 189 6.54 -4.29 -14.24
CA VAL A 189 7.91 -3.89 -13.90
C VAL A 189 8.48 -4.89 -12.90
N TYR A 190 9.77 -5.22 -13.05
CA TYR A 190 10.49 -6.06 -12.10
C TYR A 190 11.57 -5.25 -11.39
N CYS A 191 11.89 -5.68 -10.19
CA CYS A 191 12.91 -5.05 -9.37
C CYS A 191 14.05 -6.02 -9.00
N GLU A 192 15.15 -5.42 -8.57
CA GLU A 192 16.32 -6.11 -8.03
C GLU A 192 16.60 -5.57 -6.64
N ILE A 193 16.78 -6.47 -5.67
CA ILE A 193 17.19 -6.12 -4.30
C ILE A 193 18.70 -5.89 -4.28
N ILE A 194 19.11 -4.77 -3.71
CA ILE A 194 20.51 -4.42 -3.46
C ILE A 194 20.70 -4.34 -1.95
N LYS A 195 21.54 -5.20 -1.41
CA LYS A 195 21.89 -5.18 0.02
C LYS A 195 22.80 -3.98 0.31
N LYS A 196 22.61 -3.40 1.50
CA LYS A 196 23.51 -2.36 2.03
C LYS A 196 24.81 -2.93 2.57
#